data_309776c886f6da9df3cacdb4c4ff4932
#
_entry.id   309776c886f6da9df3cacdb4c4ff4932
#
_cell.length_a   1.000
_cell.length_b   1.000
_cell.length_c   1.000
_cell.angle_alpha   90.00
_cell.angle_beta   90.00
_cell.angle_gamma   90.00
#
_symmetry.space_group_name_H-M   'P 1'
#
loop_
_entity.id
_entity.type
_entity.pdbx_description
1 polymer ?
#
loop_
_entity_poly.entity_id
_entity_poly.type
_entity_poly.pdbx_seq_one_letter_code
_entity_poly.pdbx_strand_id
1 'polypeptide(L)'
;MQQIVDMYYGFRVLHQIKYLGLRENIRVKRAGFAYRRAFEKFVRRYGIILQARPLPKNEMSYKKACFSICQSVQLAPSEFQLGRTKIFIKSPESLIALEEARERKYDMYARILQKAFRQFANKNCLTKQMARFSHYLPFFNVYHICVCKL
;
A
#
# COMPACT_ATOMS: atom_id res chain seq x y z
N MET A 1 -37.45 -24.09 10.14
CA MET A 1 -36.26 -24.95 9.85
C MET A 1 -34.96 -24.13 9.91
N GLN A 2 -34.89 -22.92 9.33
CA GLN A 2 -33.72 -22.04 9.34
C GLN A 2 -33.21 -21.68 10.77
N GLN A 3 -34.12 -21.32 11.67
CA GLN A 3 -33.76 -20.96 13.07
C GLN A 3 -33.07 -22.10 13.84
N ILE A 4 -33.44 -23.36 13.58
CA ILE A 4 -32.81 -24.51 14.22
C ILE A 4 -31.38 -24.70 13.68
N VAL A 5 -31.19 -24.49 12.39
CA VAL A 5 -29.88 -24.56 11.74
C VAL A 5 -28.97 -23.49 12.28
N ASP A 6 -29.44 -22.24 12.37
CA ASP A 6 -28.68 -21.11 12.89
C ASP A 6 -28.30 -21.28 14.37
N MET A 7 -29.23 -21.83 15.19
CA MET A 7 -28.96 -22.15 16.58
C MET A 7 -27.92 -23.26 16.72
N TYR A 8 -27.98 -24.30 15.87
CA TYR A 8 -27.01 -25.38 15.89
C TYR A 8 -25.61 -24.95 15.49
N TYR A 9 -25.48 -24.12 14.44
CA TYR A 9 -24.20 -23.55 14.02
C TYR A 9 -23.66 -22.59 15.09
N GLY A 10 -24.52 -21.75 15.67
CA GLY A 10 -24.13 -20.86 16.77
C GLY A 10 -23.58 -21.62 17.97
N PHE A 11 -24.18 -22.73 18.37
CA PHE A 11 -23.72 -23.56 19.46
C PHE A 11 -22.36 -24.22 19.16
N ARG A 12 -22.17 -24.74 17.96
CA ARG A 12 -20.88 -25.33 17.54
C ARG A 12 -19.76 -24.29 17.50
N VAL A 13 -20.03 -23.10 16.96
CA VAL A 13 -19.06 -22.00 16.93
C VAL A 13 -18.70 -21.56 18.33
N LEU A 14 -19.68 -21.41 19.23
CA LEU A 14 -19.44 -21.05 20.63
C LEU A 14 -18.59 -22.10 21.36
N HIS A 15 -18.86 -23.38 21.10
CA HIS A 15 -18.08 -24.48 21.63
C HIS A 15 -16.64 -24.46 21.13
N GLN A 16 -16.44 -24.24 19.82
CA GLN A 16 -15.11 -24.11 19.24
C GLN A 16 -14.34 -22.90 19.81
N ILE A 17 -15.00 -21.76 20.01
CA ILE A 17 -14.38 -20.58 20.62
C ILE A 17 -13.90 -20.86 22.04
N LYS A 18 -14.71 -21.58 22.83
CA LYS A 18 -14.35 -21.99 24.19
C LYS A 18 -13.23 -23.04 24.19
N TYR A 19 -13.37 -24.08 23.38
CA TYR A 19 -12.42 -25.19 23.35
C TYR A 19 -11.03 -24.77 22.86
N LEU A 20 -10.95 -23.93 21.85
CA LEU A 20 -9.67 -23.44 21.31
C LEU A 20 -9.04 -22.33 22.13
N GLY A 21 -9.67 -21.92 23.24
CA GLY A 21 -9.17 -20.81 24.07
C GLY A 21 -8.99 -19.49 23.28
N LEU A 22 -9.78 -19.31 22.22
CA LEU A 22 -9.64 -18.12 21.34
C LEU A 22 -9.87 -16.82 22.12
N ARG A 23 -10.76 -16.83 23.10
CA ARG A 23 -11.07 -15.69 23.94
C ARG A 23 -9.86 -15.25 24.77
N GLU A 24 -9.17 -16.20 25.37
CA GLU A 24 -7.96 -16.00 26.16
C GLU A 24 -6.80 -15.57 25.28
N ASN A 25 -6.63 -16.20 24.11
CA ASN A 25 -5.63 -15.83 23.12
C ASN A 25 -5.83 -14.38 22.62
N ILE A 26 -7.08 -13.97 22.38
CA ILE A 26 -7.41 -12.60 22.01
C ILE A 26 -7.11 -11.64 23.14
N ARG A 27 -7.46 -12.00 24.39
CA ARG A 27 -7.18 -11.18 25.58
C ARG A 27 -5.67 -10.98 25.78
N VAL A 28 -4.89 -12.04 25.66
CA VAL A 28 -3.42 -11.97 25.74
C VAL A 28 -2.82 -11.13 24.61
N LYS A 29 -3.35 -11.26 23.38
CA LYS A 29 -2.93 -10.41 22.26
C LYS A 29 -3.30 -8.95 22.43
N ARG A 30 -4.44 -8.64 23.06
CA ARG A 30 -4.87 -7.27 23.35
C ARG A 30 -4.09 -6.63 24.49
N ALA A 31 -3.65 -7.41 25.49
CA ALA A 31 -2.84 -6.93 26.59
C ALA A 31 -1.39 -6.61 26.18
N GLY A 32 -0.94 -7.14 25.03
CA GLY A 32 0.37 -6.89 24.47
C GLY A 32 0.33 -6.01 23.20
N PHE A 33 1.43 -6.04 22.48
CA PHE A 33 1.50 -5.38 21.18
C PHE A 33 0.67 -6.16 20.14
N ALA A 34 -0.35 -5.51 19.57
CA ALA A 34 -1.27 -6.11 18.61
C ALA A 34 -0.57 -6.53 17.30
N TYR A 35 0.47 -5.80 16.94
CA TYR A 35 1.23 -6.04 15.71
C TYR A 35 2.71 -6.21 16.00
N ARG A 36 3.30 -7.27 15.41
CA ARG A 36 4.73 -7.56 15.49
C ARG A 36 5.22 -8.10 14.15
N ARG A 37 6.24 -7.46 13.60
CA ARG A 37 6.85 -7.85 12.32
C ARG A 37 8.37 -7.68 12.35
N ALA A 38 9.07 -8.53 11.59
CA ALA A 38 10.50 -8.33 11.31
C ALA A 38 10.71 -7.01 10.56
N PHE A 39 11.81 -6.31 10.83
CA PHE A 39 12.13 -5.02 10.22
C PHE A 39 12.11 -5.07 8.70
N GLU A 40 12.73 -6.09 8.11
CA GLU A 40 12.76 -6.28 6.65
C GLU A 40 11.35 -6.32 6.05
N LYS A 41 10.47 -7.18 6.61
CA LYS A 41 9.08 -7.31 6.13
C LYS A 41 8.27 -6.03 6.33
N PHE A 42 8.55 -5.28 7.38
CA PHE A 42 7.92 -4.00 7.66
C PHE A 42 8.35 -2.94 6.65
N VAL A 43 9.65 -2.77 6.43
CA VAL A 43 10.19 -1.82 5.45
C VAL A 43 9.79 -2.18 4.03
N ARG A 44 9.74 -3.46 3.68
CA ARG A 44 9.25 -3.91 2.36
C ARG A 44 7.80 -3.49 2.13
N ARG A 45 6.95 -3.50 3.16
CA ARG A 45 5.54 -3.13 3.06
C ARG A 45 5.32 -1.62 3.05
N TYR A 46 5.97 -0.91 3.96
CA TYR A 46 5.75 0.53 4.21
C TYR A 46 6.82 1.45 3.66
N GLY A 47 7.87 0.91 3.06
CA GLY A 47 8.98 1.70 2.51
C GLY A 47 8.58 2.71 1.44
N ILE A 48 7.42 2.51 0.79
CA ILE A 48 6.87 3.47 -0.17
C ILE A 48 6.47 4.81 0.47
N ILE A 49 6.23 4.83 1.78
CA ILE A 49 5.92 6.06 2.54
C ILE A 49 7.15 6.96 2.57
N LEU A 50 8.33 6.37 2.77
CA LEU A 50 9.61 7.06 2.63
C LEU A 50 9.94 7.10 1.14
N GLN A 51 10.01 8.28 0.57
CA GLN A 51 10.43 8.46 -0.83
C GLN A 51 11.90 8.06 -1.07
N ALA A 52 12.59 7.57 -0.05
CA ALA A 52 13.99 7.21 -0.09
C ALA A 52 14.20 5.82 -0.71
N ARG A 53 14.85 5.77 -1.85
CA ARG A 53 15.52 4.57 -2.39
C ARG A 53 17.05 4.80 -2.27
N PRO A 54 17.83 3.78 -1.98
CA PRO A 54 17.64 2.33 -2.07
C PRO A 54 17.15 1.68 -0.77
N LEU A 55 16.62 0.45 -0.91
CA LEU A 55 16.27 -0.41 0.23
C LEU A 55 17.50 -0.64 1.11
N PRO A 56 17.33 -0.55 2.45
CA PRO A 56 18.43 -0.80 3.37
C PRO A 56 19.04 -2.19 3.17
N LYS A 57 20.36 -2.30 3.25
CA LYS A 57 21.08 -3.57 3.08
C LYS A 57 21.45 -4.24 4.42
N ASN A 58 21.52 -3.45 5.51
CA ASN A 58 21.98 -3.91 6.82
C ASN A 58 20.87 -3.81 7.86
N GLU A 59 20.87 -4.66 8.88
CA GLU A 59 19.87 -4.67 9.98
C GLU A 59 19.75 -3.31 10.68
N MET A 60 20.88 -2.65 10.95
CA MET A 60 20.91 -1.31 11.55
C MET A 60 20.22 -0.27 10.66
N SER A 61 20.34 -0.39 9.35
CA SER A 61 19.70 0.47 8.37
C SER A 61 18.19 0.21 8.29
N TYR A 62 17.75 -1.04 8.43
CA TYR A 62 16.33 -1.39 8.52
C TYR A 62 15.68 -0.80 9.79
N LYS A 63 16.37 -0.84 10.92
CA LYS A 63 15.88 -0.26 12.17
C LYS A 63 15.68 1.25 12.06
N LYS A 64 16.65 1.97 11.47
CA LYS A 64 16.53 3.39 11.18
C LYS A 64 15.37 3.70 10.22
N ALA A 65 15.23 2.90 9.15
CA ALA A 65 14.13 3.05 8.20
C ALA A 65 12.75 2.84 8.86
N CYS A 66 12.61 1.83 9.73
CA CYS A 66 11.39 1.63 10.50
C CYS A 66 11.05 2.84 11.37
N PHE A 67 12.04 3.40 12.06
CA PHE A 67 11.86 4.61 12.86
C PHE A 67 11.39 5.79 12.00
N SER A 68 12.05 6.04 10.86
CA SER A 68 11.68 7.12 9.94
C SER A 68 10.27 6.94 9.36
N ILE A 69 9.84 5.68 9.10
CA ILE A 69 8.47 5.40 8.65
C ILE A 69 7.46 5.80 9.74
N CYS A 70 7.68 5.36 10.98
CA CYS A 70 6.79 5.70 12.09
C CYS A 70 6.74 7.22 12.35
N GLN A 71 7.87 7.90 12.23
CA GLN A 71 7.96 9.35 12.37
C GLN A 71 7.22 10.08 11.23
N SER A 72 7.30 9.61 9.98
CA SER A 72 6.62 10.23 8.84
C SER A 72 5.09 10.14 8.93
N VAL A 73 4.57 9.15 9.67
CA VAL A 73 3.14 9.00 9.96
C VAL A 73 2.75 9.67 11.28
N GLN A 74 3.72 10.30 11.97
CA GLN A 74 3.51 11.00 13.25
C GLN A 74 2.99 10.09 14.38
N LEU A 75 3.42 8.82 14.39
CA LEU A 75 3.06 7.92 15.49
C LEU A 75 3.74 8.34 16.79
N ALA A 76 2.99 8.33 17.89
CA ALA A 76 3.55 8.63 19.20
C ALA A 76 4.63 7.60 19.60
N PRO A 77 5.73 8.03 20.22
CA PRO A 77 6.81 7.10 20.64
C PRO A 77 6.35 6.00 21.60
N SER A 78 5.25 6.23 22.31
CA SER A 78 4.63 5.26 23.23
C SER A 78 3.85 4.14 22.51
N GLU A 79 3.50 4.34 21.23
CA GLU A 79 2.68 3.41 20.47
C GLU A 79 3.48 2.36 19.71
N PHE A 80 4.75 2.63 19.45
CA PHE A 80 5.62 1.67 18.78
C PHE A 80 6.90 1.41 19.57
N GLN A 81 7.43 0.22 19.47
CA GLN A 81 8.69 -0.17 20.08
C GLN A 81 9.55 -0.92 19.08
N LEU A 82 10.81 -0.54 19.01
CA LEU A 82 11.80 -1.19 18.16
C LEU A 82 12.60 -2.20 19.01
N GLY A 83 12.35 -3.47 18.78
CA GLY A 83 13.10 -4.53 19.39
C GLY A 83 14.50 -4.72 18.79
N ARG A 84 15.02 -5.92 18.91
CA ARG A 84 16.31 -6.32 18.35
C ARG A 84 16.21 -6.59 16.85
N THR A 85 15.20 -7.35 16.41
CA THR A 85 14.96 -7.77 15.02
C THR A 85 13.56 -7.45 14.51
N LYS A 86 12.66 -7.01 15.38
CA LYS A 86 11.24 -6.82 15.09
C LYS A 86 10.76 -5.47 15.59
N ILE A 87 9.79 -4.91 14.88
CA ILE A 87 8.98 -3.78 15.32
C ILE A 87 7.71 -4.30 16.00
N PHE A 88 7.28 -3.57 17.01
CA PHE A 88 6.06 -3.82 17.76
C PHE A 88 5.20 -2.56 17.73
N ILE A 89 3.91 -2.70 17.42
CA ILE A 89 2.94 -1.61 17.45
C ILE A 89 1.84 -2.01 18.41
N LYS A 90 1.52 -1.13 19.35
CA LYS A 90 0.59 -1.38 20.44
C LYS A 90 -0.85 -1.27 19.97
N SER A 91 -1.19 -0.18 19.33
CA SER A 91 -2.55 0.16 18.92
C SER A 91 -2.87 -0.34 17.50
N PRO A 92 -4.06 -0.91 17.27
CA PRO A 92 -4.54 -1.19 15.91
C PRO A 92 -4.79 0.08 15.12
N GLU A 93 -5.12 1.20 15.77
CA GLU A 93 -5.33 2.51 15.14
C GLU A 93 -4.06 3.02 14.47
N SER A 94 -2.92 2.89 15.15
CA SER A 94 -1.61 3.22 14.59
C SER A 94 -1.27 2.38 13.35
N LEU A 95 -1.73 1.12 13.31
CA LEU A 95 -1.57 0.27 12.15
C LEU A 95 -2.45 0.73 10.99
N ILE A 96 -3.69 1.13 11.27
CA ILE A 96 -4.61 1.68 10.27
C ILE A 96 -4.02 2.96 9.67
N ALA A 97 -3.50 3.86 10.48
CA ALA A 97 -2.84 5.08 10.02
C ALA A 97 -1.65 4.80 9.07
N LEU A 98 -0.86 3.76 9.35
CA LEU A 98 0.22 3.30 8.46
C LEU A 98 -0.31 2.76 7.12
N GLU A 99 -1.38 1.96 7.14
CA GLU A 99 -2.00 1.46 5.91
C GLU A 99 -2.60 2.59 5.08
N GLU A 100 -3.31 3.53 5.68
CA GLU A 100 -3.85 4.70 4.98
C GLU A 100 -2.75 5.57 4.37
N ALA A 101 -1.65 5.81 5.09
CA ALA A 101 -0.52 6.55 4.57
C ALA A 101 0.11 5.85 3.35
N ARG A 102 0.17 4.52 3.38
CA ARG A 102 0.62 3.71 2.27
C ARG A 102 -0.32 3.83 1.07
N GLU A 103 -1.62 3.69 1.28
CA GLU A 103 -2.64 3.77 0.22
C GLU A 103 -2.64 5.15 -0.45
N ARG A 104 -2.56 6.23 0.32
CA ARG A 104 -2.42 7.60 -0.22
C ARG A 104 -1.22 7.73 -1.16
N LYS A 105 -0.08 7.08 -0.83
CA LYS A 105 1.09 7.07 -1.72
C LYS A 105 0.86 6.25 -2.98
N TYR A 106 0.21 5.10 -2.87
CA TYR A 106 -0.14 4.31 -4.05
C TYR A 106 -1.08 5.06 -4.99
N ASP A 107 -2.11 5.73 -4.47
CA ASP A 107 -3.04 6.55 -5.27
C ASP A 107 -2.31 7.67 -6.01
N MET A 108 -1.39 8.35 -5.32
CA MET A 108 -0.58 9.39 -5.94
C MET A 108 0.23 8.84 -7.13
N TYR A 109 0.93 7.73 -6.94
CA TYR A 109 1.72 7.11 -8.00
C TYR A 109 0.83 6.55 -9.12
N ALA A 110 -0.31 5.95 -8.79
CA ALA A 110 -1.26 5.45 -9.77
C ALA A 110 -1.77 6.58 -10.69
N ARG A 111 -2.09 7.75 -10.13
CA ARG A 111 -2.52 8.92 -10.92
C ARG A 111 -1.42 9.42 -11.86
N ILE A 112 -0.16 9.44 -11.40
CA ILE A 112 0.98 9.82 -12.24
C ILE A 112 1.14 8.85 -13.41
N LEU A 113 1.11 7.53 -13.13
CA LEU A 113 1.21 6.50 -14.14
C LEU A 113 0.05 6.54 -15.13
N GLN A 114 -1.19 6.71 -14.64
CA GLN A 114 -2.36 6.84 -15.51
C GLN A 114 -2.26 8.05 -16.43
N LYS A 115 -1.79 9.19 -15.91
CA LYS A 115 -1.59 10.40 -16.73
C LYS A 115 -0.56 10.14 -17.84
N ALA A 116 0.59 9.58 -17.49
CA ALA A 116 1.63 9.24 -18.45
C ALA A 116 1.15 8.25 -19.52
N PHE A 117 0.43 7.21 -19.09
CA PHE A 117 -0.12 6.21 -20.00
C PHE A 117 -1.16 6.81 -20.96
N ARG A 118 -2.07 7.65 -20.47
CA ARG A 118 -3.05 8.35 -21.33
C ARG A 118 -2.36 9.24 -22.37
N GLN A 119 -1.32 9.96 -21.97
CA GLN A 119 -0.53 10.79 -22.90
C GLN A 119 0.15 9.93 -23.98
N PHE A 120 0.74 8.81 -23.58
CA PHE A 120 1.37 7.86 -24.51
C PHE A 120 0.34 7.25 -25.48
N ALA A 121 -0.80 6.80 -24.97
CA ALA A 121 -1.87 6.22 -25.78
C ALA A 121 -2.43 7.24 -26.78
N ASN A 122 -2.64 8.49 -26.37
CA ASN A 122 -3.12 9.56 -27.24
C ASN A 122 -2.10 9.90 -28.31
N LYS A 123 -0.81 9.99 -28.00
CA LYS A 123 0.25 10.21 -29.00
C LYS A 123 0.25 9.09 -30.05
N ASN A 124 0.18 7.84 -29.63
CA ASN A 124 0.16 6.70 -30.54
C ASN A 124 -1.11 6.64 -31.39
N CYS A 125 -2.25 7.04 -30.85
CA CYS A 125 -3.51 7.12 -31.58
C CYS A 125 -3.42 8.22 -32.64
N LEU A 126 -2.95 9.41 -32.31
CA LEU A 126 -2.76 10.52 -33.24
C LEU A 126 -1.76 10.18 -34.36
N THR A 127 -0.64 9.53 -34.03
CA THR A 127 0.36 9.11 -35.03
C THR A 127 -0.23 8.10 -36.00
N LYS A 128 -1.02 7.14 -35.52
CA LYS A 128 -1.71 6.17 -36.39
C LYS A 128 -2.78 6.84 -37.28
N GLN A 129 -3.51 7.81 -36.76
CA GLN A 129 -4.49 8.58 -37.56
C GLN A 129 -3.80 9.44 -38.61
N MET A 130 -2.73 10.16 -38.24
CA MET A 130 -1.94 10.96 -39.18
C MET A 130 -1.34 10.10 -40.31
N ALA A 131 -0.84 8.90 -39.99
CA ALA A 131 -0.33 7.97 -40.97
C ALA A 131 -1.43 7.49 -41.95
N ARG A 132 -2.67 7.31 -41.48
CA ARG A 132 -3.81 7.01 -42.37
C ARG A 132 -4.21 8.18 -43.25
N PHE A 133 -4.19 9.42 -42.75
CA PHE A 133 -4.48 10.62 -43.53
C PHE A 133 -3.37 10.96 -44.52
N SER A 134 -2.12 10.68 -44.20
CA SER A 134 -0.98 10.85 -45.10
C SER A 134 -1.11 10.01 -46.41
N HIS A 135 -1.80 8.90 -46.36
CA HIS A 135 -2.09 8.08 -47.53
C HIS A 135 -3.14 8.70 -48.49
N TYR A 136 -3.97 9.62 -47.98
CA TYR A 136 -5.03 10.26 -48.75
C TYR A 136 -4.69 11.66 -49.28
N LEU A 137 -3.60 12.27 -48.82
CA LEU A 137 -3.21 13.64 -49.19
C LEU A 137 -1.72 13.71 -49.55
N PRO A 138 -1.32 13.36 -50.81
CA PRO A 138 0.08 13.44 -51.24
C PRO A 138 0.61 14.88 -51.42
N PHE A 139 -0.20 15.93 -51.21
CA PHE A 139 0.17 17.30 -51.55
C PHE A 139 0.09 18.35 -50.44
N PHE A 140 -0.18 17.97 -49.15
CA PHE A 140 -0.15 18.96 -48.08
C PHE A 140 1.08 18.76 -47.21
N ASN A 141 1.97 19.74 -47.27
CA ASN A 141 3.21 19.84 -46.50
C ASN A 141 2.89 20.06 -45.00
N VAL A 142 2.74 18.97 -44.25
CA VAL A 142 2.29 18.97 -42.83
C VAL A 142 3.43 19.30 -41.85
N TYR A 143 4.60 19.70 -42.36
CA TYR A 143 5.74 20.02 -41.46
C TYR A 143 5.60 21.34 -40.67
N HIS A 144 4.56 22.14 -40.92
CA HIS A 144 4.46 23.47 -40.31
C HIS A 144 3.51 23.61 -39.13
N ILE A 145 2.74 22.57 -38.75
CA ILE A 145 1.72 22.71 -37.71
C ILE A 145 2.13 22.08 -36.34
N CYS A 146 3.22 21.34 -36.30
CA CYS A 146 3.63 20.66 -35.05
C CYS A 146 4.65 21.38 -34.18
N VAL A 147 5.14 22.60 -34.57
CA VAL A 147 6.20 23.30 -33.82
C VAL A 147 5.71 24.49 -33.00
N CYS A 148 4.46 24.91 -33.13
CA CYS A 148 3.94 26.03 -32.36
C CYS A 148 2.88 25.57 -31.39
N LYS A 149 3.28 24.99 -30.25
CA LYS A 149 2.71 25.18 -28.91
C LYS A 149 3.45 24.26 -27.90
N LEU A 150 4.59 24.70 -27.48
CA LEU A 150 5.06 24.52 -26.10
C LEU A 150 4.47 25.63 -25.24
#